data_d5b3e79b8f242be453be24e0c852e2a3
#
_entry.id   d5b3e79b8f242be453be24e0c852e2a3
#
_cell.length_a   1.000
_cell.length_b   1.000
_cell.length_c   1.000
_cell.angle_alpha   90.00
_cell.angle_beta   90.00
_cell.angle_gamma   90.00
#
_symmetry.space_group_name_H-M   'P 1'
#
loop_
_entity.id
_entity.type
_entity.pdbx_description
1 polymer ?
#
loop_
_entity_poly.entity_id
_entity_poly.type
_entity_poly.pdbx_seq_one_letter_code
_entity_poly.pdbx_strand_id
1 'polypeptide(L)'
;MQDIQMKALTLGTIICRFTVPQSVIDEINTDYDNAVGTLPAHNKNLAGKIADEFKCTDILSDMTKDLFRTCFRQYLVTIQKPMWHLSLETAWINDMRANEYNPFHYHTSPETDLGLSSVLVLKRPETYGKEYSR
;
A
#
# COMPACT_ATOMS: atom_id res chain seq x y z
N MET A 1 -13.39 3.31 17.50
CA MET A 1 -12.34 3.83 16.58
C MET A 1 -11.05 3.14 16.95
N GLN A 2 -10.44 2.43 16.02
CA GLN A 2 -9.15 1.75 16.27
C GLN A 2 -8.06 2.82 16.29
N ASP A 3 -7.15 2.76 17.27
CA ASP A 3 -6.03 3.70 17.39
C ASP A 3 -5.03 3.47 16.25
N ILE A 4 -4.91 4.46 15.36
CA ILE A 4 -3.88 4.49 14.32
C ILE A 4 -2.69 5.27 14.87
N GLN A 5 -1.54 4.60 15.00
CA GLN A 5 -0.29 5.26 15.38
C GLN A 5 0.46 5.70 14.13
N MET A 6 0.87 6.96 14.10
CA MET A 6 1.66 7.56 13.02
C MET A 6 3.05 7.96 13.52
N LYS A 7 4.07 7.65 12.71
CA LYS A 7 5.42 8.20 12.87
C LYS A 7 5.83 8.87 11.56
N ALA A 8 6.15 10.16 11.62
CA ALA A 8 6.69 10.90 10.47
C ALA A 8 8.23 10.84 10.50
N LEU A 9 8.83 10.61 9.35
CA LEU A 9 10.27 10.64 9.13
C LEU A 9 10.55 11.68 8.04
N THR A 10 11.43 12.64 8.34
CA THR A 10 11.81 13.69 7.38
C THR A 10 13.22 13.37 6.83
N LEU A 11 13.27 13.03 5.54
CA LEU A 11 14.51 12.76 4.79
C LEU A 11 14.57 13.68 3.55
N GLY A 12 14.18 14.97 3.72
CA GLY A 12 13.93 15.88 2.60
C GLY A 12 12.50 15.78 2.09
N THR A 13 12.06 14.57 1.69
CA THR A 13 10.65 14.23 1.50
C THR A 13 10.07 13.68 2.79
N ILE A 14 8.88 14.11 3.19
CA ILE A 14 8.21 13.59 4.38
C ILE A 14 7.61 12.22 4.04
N ILE A 15 8.01 11.21 4.83
CA ILE A 15 7.42 9.86 4.77
C ILE A 15 6.70 9.62 6.10
N CYS A 16 5.43 9.27 6.04
CA CYS A 16 4.66 8.87 7.21
C CYS A 16 4.53 7.35 7.29
N ARG A 17 4.80 6.80 8.47
CA ARG A 17 4.56 5.39 8.78
C ARG A 17 3.35 5.29 9.68
N PHE A 18 2.40 4.44 9.29
CA PHE A 18 1.20 4.12 10.05
C PHE A 18 1.28 2.68 10.57
N THR A 19 0.76 2.45 11.76
CA THR A 19 0.48 1.11 12.26
C THR A 19 -0.97 0.78 11.93
N VAL A 20 -1.16 -0.22 11.08
CA VAL A 20 -2.49 -0.69 10.67
C VAL A 20 -2.94 -1.78 11.64
N PRO A 21 -4.22 -1.80 12.07
CA PRO A 21 -4.75 -2.88 12.89
C PRO A 21 -4.59 -4.26 12.24
N GLN A 22 -4.23 -5.26 13.03
CA GLN A 22 -4.04 -6.62 12.53
C GLN A 22 -5.30 -7.17 11.85
N SER A 23 -6.48 -6.84 12.38
CA SER A 23 -7.76 -7.26 11.78
C SER A 23 -7.95 -6.80 10.33
N VAL A 24 -7.44 -5.62 9.97
CA VAL A 24 -7.47 -5.12 8.58
C VAL A 24 -6.49 -5.91 7.70
N ILE A 25 -5.32 -6.22 8.23
CA ILE A 25 -4.33 -7.04 7.52
C ILE A 25 -4.89 -8.45 7.28
N ASP A 26 -5.53 -9.03 8.28
CA ASP A 26 -6.15 -10.36 8.20
C ASP A 26 -7.32 -10.37 7.20
N GLU A 27 -8.15 -9.34 7.20
CA GLU A 27 -9.23 -9.15 6.22
C GLU A 27 -8.68 -9.12 4.79
N ILE A 28 -7.72 -8.24 4.51
CA ILE A 28 -7.13 -8.12 3.17
C ILE A 28 -6.49 -9.44 2.71
N ASN A 29 -5.77 -10.13 3.60
CA ASN A 29 -5.18 -11.43 3.28
C ASN A 29 -6.26 -12.47 2.95
N THR A 30 -7.34 -12.52 3.74
CA THR A 30 -8.45 -13.44 3.52
C THR A 30 -9.14 -13.17 2.18
N ASP A 31 -9.43 -11.90 1.89
CA ASP A 31 -10.07 -11.50 0.64
C ASP A 31 -9.18 -11.81 -0.57
N TYR A 32 -7.87 -11.57 -0.44
CA TYR A 32 -6.91 -11.94 -1.48
C TYR A 32 -6.84 -13.45 -1.70
N ASP A 33 -6.67 -14.24 -0.64
CA ASP A 33 -6.56 -15.70 -0.72
C ASP A 33 -7.84 -16.32 -1.36
N ASN A 34 -9.00 -15.72 -1.12
CA ASN A 34 -10.27 -16.15 -1.72
C ASN A 34 -10.42 -15.73 -3.21
N ALA A 35 -9.81 -14.64 -3.62
CA ALA A 35 -10.05 -14.02 -4.93
C ALA A 35 -8.87 -14.16 -5.91
N VAL A 36 -7.68 -14.57 -5.48
CA VAL A 36 -6.43 -14.52 -6.26
C VAL A 36 -6.54 -15.17 -7.64
N GLY A 37 -7.28 -16.27 -7.78
CA GLY A 37 -7.50 -16.96 -9.06
C GLY A 37 -8.39 -16.22 -10.06
N THR A 38 -9.05 -15.15 -9.63
CA THR A 38 -10.00 -14.35 -10.45
C THR A 38 -9.59 -12.90 -10.61
N LEU A 39 -8.57 -12.44 -9.84
CA LEU A 39 -8.13 -11.06 -9.88
C LEU A 39 -7.43 -10.72 -11.19
N PRO A 40 -7.67 -9.51 -11.74
CA PRO A 40 -6.98 -9.05 -12.93
C PRO A 40 -5.48 -8.90 -12.69
N ALA A 41 -4.65 -9.48 -13.55
CA ALA A 41 -3.22 -9.27 -13.53
C ALA A 41 -2.87 -7.80 -13.79
N HIS A 42 -1.96 -7.24 -12.99
CA HIS A 42 -1.54 -5.84 -13.05
C HIS A 42 -0.09 -5.64 -13.46
N ASN A 43 0.72 -6.69 -13.44
CA ASN A 43 2.17 -6.68 -13.69
C ASN A 43 2.58 -6.02 -15.02
N LYS A 44 1.74 -6.04 -16.05
CA LYS A 44 2.02 -5.38 -17.34
C LYS A 44 2.07 -3.85 -17.23
N ASN A 45 1.52 -3.29 -16.18
CA ASN A 45 1.43 -1.85 -15.94
C ASN A 45 2.48 -1.36 -14.93
N LEU A 46 3.30 -2.26 -14.39
CA LEU A 46 4.24 -1.96 -13.33
C LEU A 46 5.69 -2.17 -13.78
N ALA A 47 6.61 -1.46 -13.16
CA ALA A 47 8.02 -1.44 -13.54
C ALA A 47 8.80 -2.65 -13.03
N GLY A 48 8.21 -3.46 -12.13
CA GLY A 48 8.89 -4.56 -11.43
C GLY A 48 9.10 -5.82 -12.25
N LYS A 49 9.86 -6.74 -11.68
CA LYS A 49 9.92 -8.15 -12.07
C LYS A 49 9.25 -8.99 -11.01
N ILE A 50 7.94 -8.89 -10.93
CA ILE A 50 7.08 -9.62 -10.00
C ILE A 50 6.08 -10.39 -10.85
N ALA A 51 6.01 -11.70 -10.69
CA ALA A 51 5.14 -12.54 -11.49
C ALA A 51 3.67 -12.38 -11.08
N ASP A 52 3.43 -12.29 -9.78
CA ASP A 52 2.11 -12.28 -9.18
C ASP A 52 1.77 -10.89 -8.63
N GLU A 53 1.29 -10.01 -9.52
CA GLU A 53 0.78 -8.68 -9.21
C GLU A 53 -0.66 -8.57 -9.69
N PHE A 54 -1.57 -8.33 -8.75
CA PHE A 54 -3.00 -8.34 -9.03
C PHE A 54 -3.68 -7.06 -8.56
N LYS A 55 -4.54 -6.50 -9.41
CA LYS A 55 -5.42 -5.40 -9.02
C LYS A 55 -6.41 -5.89 -7.96
N CYS A 56 -6.45 -5.23 -6.81
CA CYS A 56 -7.29 -5.63 -5.69
C CYS A 56 -8.28 -4.56 -5.22
N THR A 57 -8.38 -3.43 -5.91
CA THR A 57 -9.25 -2.31 -5.51
C THR A 57 -10.68 -2.74 -5.22
N ASP A 58 -11.20 -3.68 -6.02
CA ASP A 58 -12.62 -4.09 -5.97
C ASP A 58 -12.91 -5.08 -4.83
N ILE A 59 -11.91 -5.78 -4.31
CA ILE A 59 -12.07 -6.70 -3.18
C ILE A 59 -11.89 -6.02 -1.82
N LEU A 60 -11.33 -4.80 -1.77
CA LEU A 60 -11.19 -4.08 -0.53
C LEU A 60 -12.54 -3.63 0.00
N SER A 61 -12.82 -3.87 1.28
CA SER A 61 -14.00 -3.37 1.95
C SER A 61 -14.03 -1.83 2.01
N ASP A 62 -15.21 -1.25 2.19
CA ASP A 62 -15.36 0.19 2.36
C ASP A 62 -14.63 0.68 3.62
N MET A 63 -14.62 -0.14 4.68
CA MET A 63 -13.89 0.15 5.91
C MET A 63 -12.38 0.24 5.65
N THR A 64 -11.81 -0.69 4.91
CA THR A 64 -10.39 -0.67 4.51
C THR A 64 -10.07 0.53 3.63
N LYS A 65 -10.93 0.85 2.65
CA LYS A 65 -10.77 2.05 1.81
C LYS A 65 -10.82 3.35 2.62
N ASP A 66 -11.70 3.43 3.61
CA ASP A 66 -11.80 4.60 4.49
C ASP A 66 -10.61 4.73 5.45
N LEU A 67 -10.05 3.61 5.89
CA LEU A 67 -8.79 3.61 6.63
C LEU A 67 -7.66 4.23 5.80
N PHE A 68 -7.49 3.82 4.54
CA PHE A 68 -6.48 4.40 3.65
C PHE A 68 -6.72 5.90 3.44
N ARG A 69 -7.96 6.33 3.16
CA ARG A 69 -8.29 7.75 3.04
C ARG A 69 -7.94 8.53 4.30
N THR A 70 -8.17 7.94 5.48
CA THR A 70 -7.81 8.55 6.77
C THR A 70 -6.30 8.72 6.90
N CYS A 71 -5.51 7.71 6.57
CA CYS A 71 -4.05 7.79 6.57
C CYS A 71 -3.54 8.87 5.61
N PHE A 72 -4.07 8.95 4.40
CA PHE A 72 -3.69 9.98 3.44
C PHE A 72 -4.09 11.39 3.89
N ARG A 73 -5.25 11.56 4.52
CA ARG A 73 -5.63 12.86 5.11
C ARG A 73 -4.66 13.29 6.21
N GLN A 74 -4.27 12.38 7.09
CA GLN A 74 -3.27 12.66 8.13
C GLN A 74 -1.92 13.03 7.51
N TYR A 75 -1.51 12.35 6.45
CA TYR A 75 -0.30 12.71 5.70
C TYR A 75 -0.40 14.12 5.14
N LEU A 76 -1.49 14.48 4.47
CA LEU A 76 -1.70 15.82 3.91
C LEU A 76 -1.66 16.93 4.96
N VAL A 77 -2.25 16.68 6.14
CA VAL A 77 -2.16 17.60 7.29
C VAL A 77 -0.69 17.77 7.72
N THR A 78 0.06 16.66 7.81
CA THR A 78 1.47 16.68 8.23
C THR A 78 2.35 17.48 7.28
N ILE A 79 2.11 17.42 5.99
CA ILE A 79 2.85 18.17 4.98
C ILE A 79 2.26 19.57 4.70
N GLN A 80 1.31 20.03 5.51
CA GLN A 80 0.65 21.34 5.43
C GLN A 80 0.00 21.62 4.05
N LYS A 81 -0.54 20.59 3.42
CA LYS A 81 -1.29 20.72 2.17
C LYS A 81 -2.77 20.91 2.45
N PRO A 82 -3.49 21.73 1.66
CA PRO A 82 -4.93 21.86 1.81
C PRO A 82 -5.62 20.50 1.66
N MET A 83 -6.68 20.29 2.42
CA MET A 83 -7.49 19.08 2.32
C MET A 83 -8.28 19.10 1.01
N TRP A 84 -7.83 18.34 0.05
CA TRP A 84 -8.51 18.10 -1.20
C TRP A 84 -9.40 16.86 -1.12
N HIS A 85 -10.26 16.71 -2.09
CA HIS A 85 -10.99 15.46 -2.26
C HIS A 85 -10.00 14.33 -2.54
N LEU A 86 -10.09 13.23 -1.77
CA LEU A 86 -9.25 12.05 -1.94
C LEU A 86 -10.07 10.92 -2.55
N SER A 87 -9.63 10.44 -3.69
CA SER A 87 -10.10 9.20 -4.29
C SER A 87 -9.03 8.11 -4.17
N LEU A 88 -9.45 6.88 -3.95
CA LEU A 88 -8.60 5.71 -4.12
C LEU A 88 -8.69 5.29 -5.58
N GLU A 89 -7.67 5.59 -6.36
CA GLU A 89 -7.68 5.30 -7.80
C GLU A 89 -7.44 3.81 -8.05
N THR A 90 -6.40 3.26 -7.43
CA THR A 90 -6.07 1.85 -7.59
C THR A 90 -5.32 1.31 -6.39
N ALA A 91 -5.54 0.04 -6.12
CA ALA A 91 -4.74 -0.77 -5.20
C ALA A 91 -4.38 -2.07 -5.91
N TRP A 92 -3.16 -2.55 -5.67
CA TRP A 92 -2.71 -3.85 -6.14
C TRP A 92 -1.91 -4.57 -5.07
N ILE A 93 -1.85 -5.89 -5.15
CA ILE A 93 -1.06 -6.74 -4.28
C ILE A 93 0.11 -7.30 -5.07
N ASN A 94 1.30 -7.19 -4.50
CA ASN A 94 2.53 -7.80 -4.98
C ASN A 94 2.80 -9.03 -4.12
N ASP A 95 2.62 -10.21 -4.69
CA ASP A 95 3.02 -11.47 -4.06
C ASP A 95 4.42 -11.84 -4.53
N MET A 96 5.41 -11.30 -3.82
CA MET A 96 6.82 -11.35 -4.23
C MET A 96 7.50 -12.63 -3.77
N ARG A 97 8.20 -13.28 -4.70
CA ARG A 97 9.04 -14.44 -4.46
C ARG A 97 10.52 -14.07 -4.36
N ALA A 98 11.35 -15.02 -3.97
CA ALA A 98 12.79 -14.84 -3.96
C ALA A 98 13.32 -14.40 -5.34
N ASN A 99 14.21 -13.41 -5.37
CA ASN A 99 14.79 -12.79 -6.55
C ASN A 99 13.85 -11.93 -7.40
N GLU A 100 12.63 -11.72 -6.97
CA GLU A 100 11.76 -10.70 -7.54
C GLU A 100 12.01 -9.35 -6.89
N TYR A 101 11.81 -8.28 -7.64
CA TYR A 101 12.06 -6.93 -7.16
C TYR A 101 11.19 -5.90 -7.87
N ASN A 102 10.93 -4.81 -7.16
CA ASN A 102 10.33 -3.62 -7.71
C ASN A 102 11.41 -2.53 -7.79
N PRO A 103 11.83 -2.11 -9.01
CA PRO A 103 12.88 -1.12 -9.15
C PRO A 103 12.43 0.25 -8.65
N PHE A 104 13.37 1.17 -8.52
CA PHE A 104 13.04 2.57 -8.29
C PHE A 104 12.18 3.11 -9.45
N HIS A 105 11.02 3.64 -9.12
CA HIS A 105 10.04 4.16 -10.08
C HIS A 105 9.25 5.31 -9.47
N TYR A 106 8.47 5.99 -10.29
CA TYR A 106 7.56 7.05 -9.86
C TYR A 106 6.15 6.80 -10.40
N HIS A 107 5.17 7.34 -9.69
CA HIS A 107 3.77 7.27 -10.10
C HIS A 107 3.35 8.62 -10.65
N THR A 108 2.73 8.61 -11.83
CA THR A 108 2.14 9.80 -12.44
C THR A 108 0.74 9.49 -12.90
N SER A 109 -0.14 10.47 -12.79
CA SER A 109 -1.46 10.44 -13.41
C SER A 109 -1.65 11.76 -14.17
N PRO A 110 -2.10 11.72 -15.41
CA PRO A 110 -2.42 12.95 -16.16
C PRO A 110 -3.68 13.64 -15.62
N GLU A 111 -4.43 12.95 -14.74
CA GLU A 111 -5.74 13.42 -14.27
C GLU A 111 -5.69 14.11 -12.91
N THR A 112 -4.54 14.06 -12.23
CA THR A 112 -4.41 14.60 -10.88
C THR A 112 -3.16 15.46 -10.72
N ASP A 113 -3.30 16.61 -10.04
CA ASP A 113 -2.18 17.50 -9.72
C ASP A 113 -1.26 16.94 -8.64
N LEU A 114 -1.76 16.02 -7.81
CA LEU A 114 -1.03 15.38 -6.73
C LEU A 114 -1.44 13.93 -6.61
N GLY A 115 -0.52 13.02 -6.93
CA GLY A 115 -0.62 11.60 -6.62
C GLY A 115 0.02 11.29 -5.27
N LEU A 116 -0.65 10.48 -4.45
CA LEU A 116 -0.11 9.90 -3.22
C LEU A 116 0.01 8.40 -3.38
N SER A 117 1.12 7.84 -2.92
CA SER A 117 1.36 6.39 -2.95
C SER A 117 1.72 5.88 -1.55
N SER A 118 1.31 4.67 -1.26
CA SER A 118 1.66 3.98 -0.01
C SER A 118 1.93 2.51 -0.24
N VAL A 119 2.67 1.91 0.69
CA VAL A 119 2.92 0.47 0.73
C VAL A 119 2.44 -0.06 2.07
N LEU A 120 1.61 -1.09 2.04
CA LEU A 120 1.21 -1.86 3.21
C LEU A 120 1.86 -3.25 3.14
N VAL A 121 2.58 -3.63 4.19
CA VAL A 121 3.17 -4.97 4.31
C VAL A 121 2.12 -5.90 4.92
N LEU A 122 1.61 -6.84 4.12
CA LEU A 122 0.59 -7.81 4.52
C LEU A 122 1.19 -9.07 5.15
N LYS A 123 2.21 -9.64 4.51
CA LYS A 123 2.93 -10.84 4.97
C LYS A 123 4.44 -10.62 4.84
N ARG A 124 5.21 -11.25 5.70
CA ARG A 124 6.68 -11.27 5.64
C ARG A 124 7.16 -12.70 5.85
N PRO A 125 8.27 -13.12 5.20
CA PRO A 125 8.91 -14.39 5.53
C PRO A 125 9.28 -14.46 7.00
N GLU A 126 9.22 -15.63 7.62
CA GLU A 126 9.62 -15.84 9.03
C GLU A 126 11.09 -15.48 9.28
N THR A 127 11.91 -15.58 8.23
CA THR A 127 13.34 -15.25 8.27
C THR A 127 13.64 -13.77 8.02
N TYR A 128 12.63 -12.95 7.74
CA TYR A 128 12.82 -11.53 7.41
C TYR A 128 13.58 -10.78 8.51
N GLY A 129 14.67 -10.15 8.12
CA GLY A 129 15.53 -9.38 9.03
C GLY A 129 16.55 -10.21 9.81
N LYS A 130 16.49 -11.54 9.78
CA LYS A 130 17.49 -12.41 10.44
C LYS A 130 18.86 -12.32 9.76
N GLU A 131 18.91 -11.98 8.49
CA GLU A 131 20.13 -11.74 7.72
C GLU A 131 20.93 -10.51 8.20
N TYR A 132 20.30 -9.60 8.92
CA TYR A 132 20.93 -8.40 9.49
C TYR A 132 21.42 -8.59 10.93
N SER A 133 21.21 -9.76 11.50
CA SER A 133 21.61 -10.09 12.88
C SER A 133 22.98 -10.78 12.99
N ARG A 134 23.85 -10.61 12.01
CA ARG A 134 25.23 -11.13 11.99
C ARG A 134 26.25 -10.09 12.37
#